data_f26f00e0a5e243e10b97268177cadb4c
#
_entry.id   f26f00e0a5e243e10b97268177cadb4c
#
_cell.length_a   1.000
_cell.length_b   1.000
_cell.length_c   1.000
_cell.angle_alpha   90.00
_cell.angle_beta   90.00
_cell.angle_gamma   90.00
#
_symmetry.space_group_name_H-M   'P 1'
#
loop_
_entity.id
_entity.type
_entity.pdbx_description
1 polymer ?
#
loop_
_entity_poly.entity_id
_entity_poly.type
_entity_poly.pdbx_seq_one_letter_code
_entity_poly.pdbx_strand_id
1 'polypeptide(L)'
;IKGIGRFVVGHWVLFIILFVILVAFGFSLKDRIGVESSYISYFPEGDEFGEECRYFAREMGGTTPFTVTITAPEGSDRFFLDMENLRAVKRWEESVAASPHVLNIISFPSYVAFANREITGEWDIPKDPGLGRIMQAILLSYASSFSQLEAIVGRDFNSLTVTIQAWNGKTEDLLDTESATEVYEAMVSSLPLLPEGTEVTVSGYPVISTKFS
;
A
#
# COMPACT_ATOMS: atom_id res chain seq x y z
N ILE A 1 -50.19 -13.38 -26.18
CA ILE A 1 -49.28 -14.33 -25.48
C ILE A 1 -49.11 -15.63 -26.29
N LYS A 2 -50.19 -16.27 -26.83
CA LYS A 2 -50.07 -17.51 -27.58
C LYS A 2 -49.31 -17.37 -28.91
N GLY A 3 -49.29 -16.20 -29.57
CA GLY A 3 -48.55 -15.92 -30.80
C GLY A 3 -47.03 -15.86 -30.57
N ILE A 4 -46.60 -15.19 -29.46
CA ILE A 4 -45.19 -15.05 -29.10
C ILE A 4 -44.56 -16.42 -28.80
N GLY A 5 -45.29 -17.27 -28.06
CA GLY A 5 -44.84 -18.61 -27.72
C GLY A 5 -44.60 -19.49 -28.95
N ARG A 6 -45.53 -19.47 -29.97
CA ARG A 6 -45.35 -20.19 -31.23
C ARG A 6 -44.15 -19.68 -32.06
N PHE A 7 -43.93 -18.38 -32.06
CA PHE A 7 -42.78 -17.76 -32.75
C PHE A 7 -41.46 -18.20 -32.12
N VAL A 8 -41.36 -18.14 -30.78
CA VAL A 8 -40.15 -18.58 -30.06
C VAL A 8 -39.86 -20.05 -30.27
N VAL A 9 -40.89 -20.91 -30.15
CA VAL A 9 -40.74 -22.37 -30.40
C VAL A 9 -40.37 -22.68 -31.85
N GLY A 10 -40.92 -21.95 -32.83
CA GLY A 10 -40.61 -22.13 -34.22
C GLY A 10 -39.20 -21.67 -34.62
N HIS A 11 -38.58 -20.78 -33.81
CA HIS A 11 -37.28 -20.20 -34.11
C HIS A 11 -36.27 -20.44 -32.95
N TRP A 12 -36.45 -21.51 -32.21
CA TRP A 12 -35.65 -21.79 -30.99
C TRP A 12 -34.14 -21.77 -31.22
N VAL A 13 -33.68 -22.28 -32.40
CA VAL A 13 -32.26 -22.29 -32.77
C VAL A 13 -31.72 -20.86 -32.87
N LEU A 14 -32.50 -19.93 -33.44
CA LEU A 14 -32.12 -18.53 -33.59
C LEU A 14 -31.98 -17.87 -32.20
N PHE A 15 -32.87 -18.18 -31.24
CA PHE A 15 -32.78 -17.69 -29.89
C PHE A 15 -31.59 -18.25 -29.12
N ILE A 16 -31.23 -19.52 -29.36
CA ILE A 16 -30.01 -20.10 -28.78
C ILE A 16 -28.76 -19.40 -29.34
N ILE A 17 -28.67 -19.22 -30.66
CA ILE A 17 -27.56 -18.52 -31.28
C ILE A 17 -27.44 -17.07 -30.73
N LEU A 18 -28.56 -16.36 -30.67
CA LEU A 18 -28.58 -15.00 -30.10
C LEU A 18 -28.11 -14.98 -28.64
N PHE A 19 -28.56 -15.95 -27.83
CA PHE A 19 -28.14 -16.06 -26.43
C PHE A 19 -26.64 -16.34 -26.32
N VAL A 20 -26.10 -17.25 -27.13
CA VAL A 20 -24.65 -17.53 -27.13
C VAL A 20 -23.84 -16.31 -27.55
N ILE A 21 -24.31 -15.53 -28.53
CA ILE A 21 -23.67 -14.29 -28.97
C ILE A 21 -23.69 -13.26 -27.82
N LEU A 22 -24.82 -13.10 -27.13
CA LEU A 22 -24.94 -12.17 -25.99
C LEU A 22 -24.04 -12.57 -24.82
N VAL A 23 -23.94 -13.86 -24.53
CA VAL A 23 -23.04 -14.37 -23.48
C VAL A 23 -21.58 -14.13 -23.88
N ALA A 24 -21.20 -14.48 -25.11
CA ALA A 24 -19.85 -14.23 -25.61
C ALA A 24 -19.49 -12.74 -25.62
N PHE A 25 -20.44 -11.88 -25.99
CA PHE A 25 -20.28 -10.43 -25.93
C PHE A 25 -20.14 -9.94 -24.49
N GLY A 26 -20.95 -10.44 -23.54
CA GLY A 26 -20.82 -10.15 -22.12
C GLY A 26 -19.43 -10.55 -21.57
N PHE A 27 -18.94 -11.73 -21.94
CA PHE A 27 -17.60 -12.16 -21.55
C PHE A 27 -16.49 -11.28 -22.16
N SER A 28 -16.65 -10.80 -23.39
CA SER A 28 -15.66 -9.90 -24.02
C SER A 28 -15.62 -8.50 -23.39
N LEU A 29 -16.66 -8.12 -22.66
CA LEU A 29 -16.72 -6.86 -21.92
C LEU A 29 -16.23 -6.98 -20.46
N LYS A 30 -15.99 -8.21 -20.00
CA LYS A 30 -15.57 -8.46 -18.61
C LYS A 30 -14.35 -7.62 -18.21
N ASP A 31 -13.35 -7.55 -19.07
CA ASP A 31 -12.11 -6.83 -18.82
C ASP A 31 -12.26 -5.28 -18.92
N ARG A 32 -13.45 -4.81 -19.33
CA ARG A 32 -13.79 -3.37 -19.36
C ARG A 32 -14.59 -2.94 -18.13
N ILE A 33 -15.03 -3.87 -17.31
CA ILE A 33 -15.70 -3.55 -16.05
C ILE A 33 -14.61 -3.32 -15.01
N GLY A 34 -14.15 -2.07 -14.90
CA GLY A 34 -13.30 -1.65 -13.79
C GLY A 34 -14.14 -1.66 -12.50
N VAL A 35 -13.68 -2.41 -11.50
CA VAL A 35 -14.24 -2.29 -10.14
C VAL A 35 -13.54 -1.09 -9.50
N GLU A 36 -14.20 0.06 -9.51
CA GLU A 36 -13.71 1.23 -8.83
C GLU A 36 -14.10 1.14 -7.36
N SER A 37 -13.12 0.96 -6.50
CA SER A 37 -13.31 0.83 -5.05
C SER A 37 -13.04 2.14 -4.29
N SER A 38 -12.90 3.25 -5.02
CA SER A 38 -12.75 4.57 -4.41
C SER A 38 -14.07 5.06 -3.81
N TYR A 39 -14.10 5.23 -2.48
CA TYR A 39 -15.27 5.78 -1.80
C TYR A 39 -15.56 7.24 -2.20
N ILE A 40 -14.58 7.97 -2.71
CA ILE A 40 -14.76 9.36 -3.15
C ILE A 40 -15.55 9.43 -4.47
N SER A 41 -15.48 8.40 -5.32
CA SER A 41 -16.26 8.34 -6.55
C SER A 41 -17.79 8.28 -6.31
N TYR A 42 -18.20 7.93 -5.08
CA TYR A 42 -19.61 7.97 -4.69
C TYR A 42 -20.15 9.38 -4.41
N PHE A 43 -19.28 10.38 -4.26
CA PHE A 43 -19.69 11.77 -4.06
C PHE A 43 -19.85 12.47 -5.41
N PRO A 44 -21.00 13.10 -5.67
CA PRO A 44 -21.20 13.87 -6.89
C PRO A 44 -20.13 14.96 -7.09
N GLU A 45 -19.88 15.35 -8.33
CA GLU A 45 -19.07 16.52 -8.62
C GLU A 45 -19.71 17.77 -7.99
N GLY A 46 -18.89 18.57 -7.28
CA GLY A 46 -19.34 19.76 -6.57
C GLY A 46 -19.91 19.50 -5.18
N ASP A 47 -19.89 18.26 -4.68
CA ASP A 47 -20.14 17.98 -3.26
C ASP A 47 -18.97 18.48 -2.40
N GLU A 48 -19.27 19.32 -1.40
CA GLU A 48 -18.26 19.99 -0.56
C GLU A 48 -17.32 19.00 0.12
N PHE A 49 -17.87 17.94 0.70
CA PHE A 49 -17.07 16.88 1.34
C PHE A 49 -16.24 16.09 0.32
N GLY A 50 -16.83 15.79 -0.84
CA GLY A 50 -16.13 15.12 -1.94
C GLY A 50 -14.94 15.95 -2.46
N GLU A 51 -15.09 17.26 -2.59
CA GLU A 51 -14.02 18.18 -3.02
C GLU A 51 -12.92 18.31 -1.95
N GLU A 52 -13.29 18.39 -0.67
CA GLU A 52 -12.30 18.39 0.42
C GLU A 52 -11.49 17.08 0.45
N CYS A 53 -12.13 15.95 0.26
CA CYS A 53 -11.44 14.65 0.18
C CYS A 53 -10.52 14.58 -1.03
N ARG A 54 -10.95 15.07 -2.21
CA ARG A 54 -10.09 15.15 -3.41
C ARG A 54 -8.90 16.08 -3.21
N TYR A 55 -9.12 17.24 -2.59
CA TYR A 55 -8.05 18.17 -2.23
C TYR A 55 -7.05 17.50 -1.27
N PHE A 56 -7.53 16.88 -0.20
CA PHE A 56 -6.69 16.19 0.76
C PHE A 56 -5.90 15.04 0.12
N ALA A 57 -6.54 14.23 -0.73
CA ALA A 57 -5.87 13.13 -1.43
C ALA A 57 -4.73 13.65 -2.31
N ARG A 58 -4.93 14.77 -3.00
CA ARG A 58 -3.93 15.40 -3.87
C ARG A 58 -2.75 15.98 -3.08
N GLU A 59 -3.03 16.71 -1.99
CA GLU A 59 -1.99 17.42 -1.23
C GLU A 59 -1.23 16.51 -0.26
N MET A 60 -1.90 15.47 0.26
CA MET A 60 -1.34 14.56 1.28
C MET A 60 -0.91 13.20 0.73
N GLY A 61 -1.04 12.99 -0.59
CA GLY A 61 -0.60 11.74 -1.23
C GLY A 61 -1.52 10.55 -1.02
N GLY A 62 -2.82 10.78 -1.04
CA GLY A 62 -3.85 9.74 -0.91
C GLY A 62 -4.46 9.66 0.49
N THR A 63 -5.66 9.15 0.54
CA THR A 63 -6.46 9.00 1.77
C THR A 63 -6.48 7.58 2.31
N THR A 64 -5.96 6.61 1.54
CA THR A 64 -6.04 5.18 1.84
C THR A 64 -4.66 4.54 1.78
N PRO A 65 -3.84 4.69 2.83
CA PRO A 65 -2.50 4.11 2.84
C PRO A 65 -2.54 2.58 3.01
N PHE A 66 -1.50 1.92 2.51
CA PHE A 66 -1.14 0.59 3.00
C PHE A 66 -0.41 0.75 4.33
N THR A 67 -0.73 -0.13 5.26
CA THR A 67 -0.01 -0.25 6.54
C THR A 67 0.68 -1.59 6.57
N VAL A 68 2.00 -1.58 6.64
CA VAL A 68 2.84 -2.79 6.68
C VAL A 68 3.45 -2.89 8.06
N THR A 69 3.17 -3.99 8.77
CA THR A 69 3.81 -4.30 10.04
C THR A 69 4.88 -5.36 9.79
N ILE A 70 6.11 -5.07 10.19
CA ILE A 70 7.26 -5.98 10.12
C ILE A 70 7.61 -6.35 11.54
N THR A 71 7.51 -7.63 11.88
CA THR A 71 7.79 -8.17 13.21
C THR A 71 9.09 -8.96 13.20
N ALA A 72 9.93 -8.73 14.20
CA ALA A 72 11.18 -9.45 14.39
C ALA A 72 10.96 -10.95 14.65
N PRO A 73 11.96 -11.80 14.39
CA PRO A 73 11.91 -13.20 14.77
C PRO A 73 11.64 -13.38 16.28
N GLU A 74 10.92 -14.44 16.63
CA GLU A 74 10.61 -14.76 18.03
C GLU A 74 11.89 -14.87 18.88
N GLY A 75 11.86 -14.27 20.06
CA GLY A 75 13.02 -14.24 20.97
C GLY A 75 14.06 -13.17 20.66
N SER A 76 13.83 -12.32 19.68
CA SER A 76 14.70 -11.17 19.40
C SER A 76 14.64 -10.14 20.52
N ASP A 77 15.76 -9.45 20.77
CA ASP A 77 15.81 -8.28 21.65
C ASP A 77 16.23 -7.05 20.86
N ARG A 78 15.34 -6.06 20.81
CA ARG A 78 15.58 -4.76 20.16
C ARG A 78 16.07 -4.86 18.71
N PHE A 79 15.50 -5.78 17.96
CA PHE A 79 15.95 -6.19 16.63
C PHE A 79 16.14 -5.03 15.66
N PHE A 80 15.21 -4.06 15.69
CA PHE A 80 15.25 -2.89 14.82
C PHE A 80 16.03 -1.70 15.38
N LEU A 81 16.78 -1.87 16.46
CA LEU A 81 17.86 -0.95 16.83
C LEU A 81 19.17 -1.29 16.13
N ASP A 82 19.30 -2.48 15.55
CA ASP A 82 20.45 -2.83 14.74
C ASP A 82 20.40 -2.06 13.40
N MET A 83 21.49 -1.35 13.10
CA MET A 83 21.57 -0.52 11.88
C MET A 83 21.57 -1.36 10.60
N GLU A 84 22.04 -2.63 10.65
CA GLU A 84 22.00 -3.54 9.50
C GLU A 84 20.56 -3.94 9.18
N ASN A 85 19.78 -4.28 10.22
CA ASN A 85 18.37 -4.61 10.05
C ASN A 85 17.58 -3.41 9.53
N LEU A 86 17.85 -2.20 10.04
CA LEU A 86 17.23 -0.97 9.53
C LEU A 86 17.62 -0.68 8.07
N ARG A 87 18.89 -0.93 7.69
CA ARG A 87 19.32 -0.80 6.28
C ARG A 87 18.61 -1.81 5.37
N ALA A 88 18.37 -3.03 5.86
CA ALA A 88 17.61 -4.02 5.09
C ALA A 88 16.17 -3.55 4.86
N VAL A 89 15.48 -3.05 5.89
CA VAL A 89 14.15 -2.46 5.74
C VAL A 89 14.20 -1.25 4.79
N LYS A 90 15.20 -0.38 4.89
CA LYS A 90 15.36 0.78 4.00
C LYS A 90 15.51 0.36 2.54
N ARG A 91 16.30 -0.68 2.23
CA ARG A 91 16.42 -1.23 0.87
C ARG A 91 15.09 -1.77 0.35
N TRP A 92 14.31 -2.43 1.22
CA TRP A 92 12.96 -2.86 0.88
C TRP A 92 12.06 -1.68 0.54
N GLU A 93 12.05 -0.63 1.37
CA GLU A 93 11.31 0.61 1.12
C GLU A 93 11.68 1.26 -0.22
N GLU A 94 12.97 1.33 -0.53
CA GLU A 94 13.47 1.89 -1.79
C GLU A 94 13.01 1.06 -3.01
N SER A 95 12.98 -0.26 -2.87
CA SER A 95 12.45 -1.15 -3.91
C SER A 95 10.94 -0.93 -4.12
N VAL A 96 10.17 -0.78 -3.05
CA VAL A 96 8.73 -0.48 -3.11
C VAL A 96 8.48 0.92 -3.67
N ALA A 97 9.28 1.90 -3.26
CA ALA A 97 9.20 3.28 -3.76
C ALA A 97 9.52 3.43 -5.25
N ALA A 98 10.13 2.41 -5.87
CA ALA A 98 10.35 2.39 -7.32
C ALA A 98 9.05 2.18 -8.12
N SER A 99 7.96 1.74 -7.49
CA SER A 99 6.64 1.67 -8.13
C SER A 99 6.12 3.09 -8.44
N PRO A 100 5.60 3.33 -9.66
CA PRO A 100 5.12 4.65 -10.06
C PRO A 100 3.88 5.11 -9.29
N HIS A 101 3.23 4.19 -8.58
CA HIS A 101 2.04 4.44 -7.79
C HIS A 101 2.34 4.74 -6.32
N VAL A 102 3.59 4.65 -5.88
CA VAL A 102 4.00 5.01 -4.51
C VAL A 102 4.42 6.47 -4.47
N LEU A 103 3.76 7.27 -3.64
CA LEU A 103 4.06 8.68 -3.46
C LEU A 103 5.02 8.94 -2.31
N ASN A 104 4.80 8.28 -1.20
CA ASN A 104 5.57 8.50 0.02
C ASN A 104 5.56 7.26 0.90
N ILE A 105 6.65 7.06 1.64
CA ILE A 105 6.80 6.02 2.64
C ILE A 105 7.18 6.66 3.96
N ILE A 106 6.37 6.44 4.98
CA ILE A 106 6.60 6.93 6.35
C ILE A 106 6.96 5.72 7.22
N SER A 107 8.17 5.73 7.78
CA SER A 107 8.71 4.60 8.52
C SER A 107 9.75 5.00 9.54
N PHE A 108 10.08 4.12 10.46
CA PHE A 108 11.16 4.33 11.42
C PHE A 108 12.54 4.46 10.74
N PRO A 109 12.93 3.61 9.75
CA PRO A 109 14.16 3.83 8.97
C PRO A 109 14.25 5.22 8.33
N SER A 110 13.15 5.74 7.81
CA SER A 110 13.13 7.10 7.23
C SER A 110 13.41 8.19 8.26
N TYR A 111 12.90 8.05 9.49
CA TYR A 111 13.23 8.96 10.60
C TYR A 111 14.70 8.87 11.01
N VAL A 112 15.27 7.66 11.05
CA VAL A 112 16.69 7.46 11.35
C VAL A 112 17.57 8.08 10.26
N ALA A 113 17.22 7.90 8.99
CA ALA A 113 17.92 8.52 7.86
C ALA A 113 17.82 10.05 7.90
N PHE A 114 16.65 10.60 8.27
CA PHE A 114 16.49 12.04 8.47
C PHE A 114 17.41 12.56 9.58
N ALA A 115 17.42 11.90 10.75
CA ALA A 115 18.29 12.28 11.86
C ALA A 115 19.77 12.17 11.50
N ASN A 116 20.18 11.16 10.73
CA ASN A 116 21.54 11.03 10.23
C ASN A 116 21.91 12.18 9.30
N ARG A 117 21.00 12.59 8.40
CA ARG A 117 21.23 13.75 7.50
C ARG A 117 21.48 15.03 8.29
N GLU A 118 20.75 15.28 9.35
CA GLU A 118 20.94 16.48 10.18
C GLU A 118 22.33 16.50 10.88
N ILE A 119 22.93 15.33 11.10
CA ILE A 119 24.24 15.18 11.74
C ILE A 119 25.39 15.16 10.72
N THR A 120 25.21 14.42 9.62
CA THR A 120 26.29 14.10 8.67
C THR A 120 26.12 14.73 7.28
N GLY A 121 24.91 15.18 6.95
CA GLY A 121 24.51 15.58 5.60
C GLY A 121 24.07 14.41 4.70
N GLU A 122 24.18 13.15 5.13
CA GLU A 122 23.84 11.97 4.34
C GLU A 122 22.44 11.47 4.68
N TRP A 123 21.57 11.34 3.66
CA TRP A 123 20.22 10.76 3.77
C TRP A 123 20.29 9.23 3.67
N ASP A 124 20.80 8.57 4.71
CA ASP A 124 20.93 7.12 4.77
C ASP A 124 20.99 6.65 6.24
N ILE A 125 20.85 5.35 6.48
CA ILE A 125 21.11 4.78 7.80
C ILE A 125 22.61 4.80 8.06
N PRO A 126 23.08 5.22 9.28
CA PRO A 126 24.49 5.31 9.59
C PRO A 126 25.26 4.03 9.27
N LYS A 127 26.36 4.15 8.51
CA LYS A 127 27.28 3.04 8.17
C LYS A 127 28.40 2.90 9.17
N ASP A 128 28.81 4.01 9.77
CA ASP A 128 29.82 4.01 10.82
C ASP A 128 29.29 3.41 12.12
N PRO A 129 29.96 2.39 12.68
CA PRO A 129 29.49 1.73 13.91
C PRO A 129 29.48 2.64 15.15
N GLY A 130 30.33 3.67 15.17
CA GLY A 130 30.37 4.66 16.26
C GLY A 130 29.13 5.55 16.20
N LEU A 131 28.83 6.07 15.04
CA LEU A 131 27.65 6.89 14.78
C LEU A 131 26.37 6.07 14.99
N GLY A 132 26.35 4.80 14.55
CA GLY A 132 25.25 3.87 14.81
C GLY A 132 24.93 3.73 16.31
N ARG A 133 25.95 3.56 17.17
CA ARG A 133 25.77 3.49 18.62
C ARG A 133 25.24 4.80 19.22
N ILE A 134 25.71 5.93 18.74
CA ILE A 134 25.20 7.25 19.17
C ILE A 134 23.73 7.38 18.79
N MET A 135 23.37 7.01 17.55
CA MET A 135 21.99 7.02 17.08
C MET A 135 21.10 6.11 17.92
N GLN A 136 21.54 4.88 18.23
CA GLN A 136 20.80 3.97 19.10
C GLN A 136 20.56 4.58 20.48
N ALA A 137 21.56 5.22 21.08
CA ALA A 137 21.41 5.87 22.38
C ALA A 137 20.42 7.03 22.33
N ILE A 138 20.45 7.83 21.26
CA ILE A 138 19.49 8.91 21.01
C ILE A 138 18.07 8.34 20.90
N LEU A 139 17.86 7.33 20.05
CA LEU A 139 16.56 6.71 19.81
C LEU A 139 15.98 6.10 21.10
N LEU A 140 16.78 5.42 21.90
CA LEU A 140 16.37 4.89 23.20
C LEU A 140 15.96 6.00 24.19
N SER A 141 16.68 7.12 24.18
CA SER A 141 16.33 8.28 25.00
C SER A 141 15.01 8.92 24.55
N TYR A 142 14.79 9.03 23.26
CA TYR A 142 13.57 9.62 22.71
C TYR A 142 12.36 8.69 22.83
N ALA A 143 12.52 7.37 22.67
CA ALA A 143 11.43 6.40 22.76
C ALA A 143 10.68 6.45 24.09
N SER A 144 11.36 6.81 25.19
CA SER A 144 10.73 7.01 26.50
C SER A 144 9.88 8.29 26.61
N SER A 145 10.01 9.23 25.68
CA SER A 145 9.43 10.58 25.76
C SER A 145 8.39 10.89 24.71
N PHE A 146 8.31 10.12 23.60
CA PHE A 146 7.45 10.43 22.47
C PHE A 146 6.48 9.28 22.11
N SER A 147 5.22 9.41 22.52
CA SER A 147 4.13 8.50 22.14
C SER A 147 3.93 8.39 20.59
N GLN A 148 4.41 9.36 19.83
CA GLN A 148 4.32 9.35 18.36
C GLN A 148 5.24 8.31 17.72
N LEU A 149 6.39 8.00 18.33
CA LEU A 149 7.27 6.93 17.84
C LEU A 149 6.65 5.55 18.03
N GLU A 150 5.80 5.36 19.03
CA GLU A 150 5.10 4.09 19.26
C GLU A 150 4.16 3.70 18.10
N ALA A 151 3.74 4.68 17.30
CA ALA A 151 2.93 4.42 16.10
C ALA A 151 3.72 3.80 14.94
N ILE A 152 5.04 3.99 14.90
CA ILE A 152 5.91 3.52 13.81
C ILE A 152 6.95 2.49 14.25
N VAL A 153 7.20 2.36 15.56
CA VAL A 153 8.09 1.33 16.12
C VAL A 153 7.56 0.87 17.48
N GLY A 154 7.51 -0.43 17.70
CA GLY A 154 7.11 -1.00 19.00
C GLY A 154 8.06 -0.56 20.13
N ARG A 155 7.57 -0.51 21.36
CA ARG A 155 8.36 -0.09 22.54
C ARG A 155 9.62 -0.92 22.78
N ASP A 156 9.58 -2.16 22.38
CA ASP A 156 10.69 -3.12 22.47
C ASP A 156 11.59 -3.13 21.24
N PHE A 157 11.29 -2.29 20.23
CA PHE A 157 11.97 -2.27 18.92
C PHE A 157 11.97 -3.62 18.18
N ASN A 158 10.97 -4.47 18.45
CA ASN A 158 10.79 -5.75 17.76
C ASN A 158 9.69 -5.72 16.71
N SER A 159 9.03 -4.58 16.52
CA SER A 159 8.07 -4.37 15.44
C SER A 159 8.21 -2.98 14.83
N LEU A 160 8.03 -2.91 13.51
CA LEU A 160 7.97 -1.66 12.75
C LEU A 160 6.62 -1.55 12.05
N THR A 161 6.09 -0.35 12.01
CA THR A 161 4.94 -0.01 11.16
C THR A 161 5.41 0.93 10.06
N VAL A 162 5.22 0.51 8.81
CA VAL A 162 5.52 1.29 7.62
C VAL A 162 4.21 1.70 6.97
N THR A 163 4.03 2.98 6.75
CA THR A 163 2.85 3.54 6.05
C THR A 163 3.26 3.91 4.65
N ILE A 164 2.63 3.31 3.64
CA ILE A 164 2.90 3.55 2.23
C ILE A 164 1.70 4.29 1.66
N GLN A 165 1.92 5.53 1.26
CA GLN A 165 0.93 6.36 0.57
C GLN A 165 1.04 6.10 -0.93
N ALA A 166 -0.08 5.74 -1.54
CA ALA A 166 -0.15 5.35 -2.93
C ALA A 166 -1.30 6.04 -3.66
N TRP A 167 -1.16 6.21 -4.97
CA TRP A 167 -2.14 6.84 -5.84
C TRP A 167 -2.12 6.19 -7.24
N ASN A 168 -3.10 6.48 -8.07
CA ASN A 168 -3.21 5.92 -9.42
C ASN A 168 -2.47 6.71 -10.52
N GLY A 169 -1.73 7.74 -10.17
CA GLY A 169 -1.02 8.60 -11.13
C GLY A 169 -1.87 9.70 -11.76
N LYS A 170 -3.17 9.78 -11.44
CA LYS A 170 -4.08 10.82 -11.91
C LYS A 170 -4.39 11.79 -10.78
N THR A 171 -4.49 13.07 -11.10
CA THR A 171 -4.63 14.15 -10.10
C THR A 171 -5.96 14.16 -9.34
N GLU A 172 -6.96 13.43 -9.82
CA GLU A 172 -8.34 13.48 -9.30
C GLU A 172 -8.80 12.17 -8.68
N ASP A 173 -8.10 11.06 -8.96
CA ASP A 173 -8.54 9.75 -8.54
C ASP A 173 -7.69 9.19 -7.41
N LEU A 174 -8.36 8.55 -6.49
CA LEU A 174 -7.75 7.70 -5.49
C LEU A 174 -7.14 6.46 -6.13
N LEU A 175 -6.43 5.71 -5.32
CA LEU A 175 -5.86 4.43 -5.70
C LEU A 175 -6.97 3.48 -6.21
N ASP A 176 -6.94 3.16 -7.50
CA ASP A 176 -7.79 2.14 -8.10
C ASP A 176 -7.25 0.73 -7.79
N THR A 177 -8.05 -0.29 -8.10
CA THR A 177 -7.69 -1.68 -7.79
C THR A 177 -6.45 -2.15 -8.54
N GLU A 178 -6.24 -1.69 -9.79
CA GLU A 178 -5.07 -2.06 -10.60
C GLU A 178 -3.78 -1.50 -9.98
N SER A 179 -3.75 -0.18 -9.73
CA SER A 179 -2.62 0.47 -9.07
C SER A 179 -2.37 -0.07 -7.65
N ALA A 180 -3.44 -0.40 -6.91
CA ALA A 180 -3.31 -1.04 -5.59
C ALA A 180 -2.65 -2.42 -5.69
N THR A 181 -3.01 -3.20 -6.71
CA THR A 181 -2.43 -4.52 -6.96
C THR A 181 -0.95 -4.41 -7.31
N GLU A 182 -0.57 -3.46 -8.18
CA GLU A 182 0.83 -3.23 -8.54
C GLU A 182 1.69 -2.84 -7.33
N VAL A 183 1.19 -1.96 -6.46
CA VAL A 183 1.90 -1.60 -5.21
C VAL A 183 2.01 -2.80 -4.27
N TYR A 184 0.94 -3.59 -4.14
CA TYR A 184 0.97 -4.79 -3.32
C TYR A 184 1.98 -5.84 -3.86
N GLU A 185 2.02 -6.06 -5.17
CA GLU A 185 2.99 -6.95 -5.82
C GLU A 185 4.43 -6.44 -5.64
N ALA A 186 4.66 -5.13 -5.73
CA ALA A 186 5.97 -4.53 -5.46
C ALA A 186 6.42 -4.80 -4.02
N MET A 187 5.51 -4.67 -3.04
CA MET A 187 5.79 -5.01 -1.63
C MET A 187 6.15 -6.50 -1.47
N VAL A 188 5.35 -7.40 -2.05
CA VAL A 188 5.53 -8.85 -1.90
C VAL A 188 6.79 -9.33 -2.60
N SER A 189 7.05 -8.87 -3.81
CA SER A 189 8.25 -9.27 -4.59
C SER A 189 9.56 -8.81 -3.93
N SER A 190 9.50 -7.73 -3.15
CA SER A 190 10.65 -7.16 -2.44
C SER A 190 10.87 -7.76 -1.04
N LEU A 191 9.99 -8.63 -0.53
CA LEU A 191 10.13 -9.24 0.80
C LEU A 191 11.50 -9.91 1.06
N PRO A 192 12.16 -10.54 0.07
CA PRO A 192 13.49 -11.11 0.28
C PRO A 192 14.58 -10.11 0.66
N LEU A 193 14.34 -8.81 0.55
CA LEU A 193 15.26 -7.75 0.99
C LEU A 193 15.21 -7.50 2.50
N LEU A 194 14.13 -7.92 3.17
CA LEU A 194 13.97 -7.78 4.61
C LEU A 194 14.92 -8.72 5.37
N PRO A 195 15.20 -8.42 6.65
CA PRO A 195 16.01 -9.30 7.48
C PRO A 195 15.40 -10.70 7.59
N GLU A 196 16.23 -11.73 7.60
CA GLU A 196 15.79 -13.11 7.64
C GLU A 196 14.97 -13.43 8.91
N GLY A 197 13.91 -14.19 8.75
CA GLY A 197 13.03 -14.61 9.84
C GLY A 197 12.01 -13.56 10.30
N THR A 198 11.95 -12.37 9.66
CA THR A 198 10.90 -11.39 9.95
C THR A 198 9.55 -11.85 9.41
N GLU A 199 8.49 -11.54 10.15
CA GLU A 199 7.10 -11.74 9.73
C GLU A 199 6.53 -10.41 9.22
N VAL A 200 5.81 -10.46 8.09
CA VAL A 200 5.24 -9.27 7.46
C VAL A 200 3.72 -9.39 7.35
N THR A 201 3.03 -8.42 7.89
CA THR A 201 1.56 -8.28 7.77
C THR A 201 1.23 -7.01 7.01
N VAL A 202 0.54 -7.12 5.89
CA VAL A 202 0.04 -5.98 5.12
C VAL A 202 -1.44 -5.78 5.41
N SER A 203 -1.81 -4.58 5.75
CA SER A 203 -3.18 -4.17 6.07
C SER A 203 -3.54 -2.83 5.43
N GLY A 204 -4.79 -2.43 5.55
CA GLY A 204 -5.33 -1.21 4.97
C GLY A 204 -6.42 -1.49 3.94
N TYR A 205 -7.21 -0.46 3.63
CA TYR A 205 -8.30 -0.57 2.67
C TYR A 205 -7.86 -1.10 1.28
N PRO A 206 -6.71 -0.69 0.71
CA PRO A 206 -6.28 -1.18 -0.60
C PRO A 206 -6.05 -2.70 -0.64
N VAL A 207 -5.64 -3.32 0.47
CA VAL A 207 -5.45 -4.78 0.55
C VAL A 207 -6.76 -5.54 0.38
N ILE A 208 -7.85 -4.97 0.89
CA ILE A 208 -9.18 -5.57 0.75
C ILE A 208 -9.58 -5.57 -0.72
N SER A 209 -9.37 -4.48 -1.45
CA SER A 209 -9.71 -4.37 -2.87
C SER A 209 -8.90 -5.33 -3.74
N THR A 210 -7.63 -5.60 -3.44
CA THR A 210 -6.79 -6.54 -4.20
C THR A 210 -7.17 -8.02 -4.02
N LYS A 211 -7.81 -8.38 -2.89
CA LYS A 211 -8.20 -9.77 -2.61
C LYS A 211 -9.55 -10.17 -3.20
N PHE A 212 -10.37 -9.21 -3.64
CA PHE A 212 -11.71 -9.44 -4.19
C PHE A 212 -11.79 -9.21 -5.71
N SER A 213 -10.69 -8.90 -6.36
CA SER A 213 -10.55 -8.85 -7.82
C SER A 213 -9.96 -10.16 -8.36
#